data_d3b727da9ddc441338eaadbb7effb8b7
#
_entry.id   d3b727da9ddc441338eaadbb7effb8b7
#
_cell.length_a   1.000
_cell.length_b   1.000
_cell.length_c   1.000
_cell.angle_alpha   90.00
_cell.angle_beta   90.00
_cell.angle_gamma   90.00
#
_symmetry.space_group_name_H-M   'P 1'
#
loop_
_entity.id
_entity.type
_entity.pdbx_description
1 polymer ?
#
loop_
_entity_poly.entity_id
_entity_poly.type
_entity_poly.pdbx_seq_one_letter_code
_entity_poly.pdbx_strand_id
1 'polypeptide(L)'
;MIEIKRNENSISIKGHAGYAPHGQDIVCAAVSTLVQTFLASVEELTADEIAVTYNPQGQIQSIQYEHLSERAQVLEDALFVGLHLIADSYPANVRIVQA
;
A
#
# COMPACT_ATOMS: atom_id res chain seq x y z
N MET A 1 10.00 -2.67 10.49
CA MET A 1 8.83 -3.38 9.97
C MET A 1 7.87 -2.41 9.33
N ILE A 2 7.39 -2.71 8.14
CA ILE A 2 6.28 -2.00 7.53
C ILE A 2 4.99 -2.61 8.05
N GLU A 3 4.11 -1.79 8.61
CA GLU A 3 2.78 -2.20 9.00
C GLU A 3 1.76 -1.58 8.05
N ILE A 4 0.97 -2.43 7.40
CA ILE A 4 -0.07 -2.02 6.48
C ILE A 4 -1.40 -2.39 7.11
N LYS A 5 -2.25 -1.38 7.32
CA LYS A 5 -3.56 -1.58 7.93
C LYS A 5 -4.65 -1.27 6.90
N ARG A 6 -5.49 -2.27 6.63
CA ARG A 6 -6.64 -2.13 5.76
C ARG A 6 -7.88 -1.84 6.60
N ASN A 7 -8.43 -0.65 6.43
CA ASN A 7 -9.67 -0.23 7.08
C ASN A 7 -10.80 -0.19 6.05
N GLU A 8 -12.02 0.10 6.49
CA GLU A 8 -13.18 0.18 5.61
C GLU A 8 -12.99 1.23 4.50
N ASN A 9 -12.50 2.42 4.84
CA ASN A 9 -12.38 3.55 3.93
C ASN A 9 -10.96 4.08 3.80
N SER A 10 -9.96 3.31 4.23
CA SER A 10 -8.58 3.76 4.16
C SER A 10 -7.57 2.62 4.22
N ILE A 11 -6.37 2.91 3.74
CA ILE A 11 -5.22 2.04 3.88
C ILE A 11 -4.14 2.88 4.55
N SER A 12 -3.59 2.43 5.66
CA SER A 12 -2.46 3.11 6.30
C SER A 12 -1.19 2.29 6.16
N ILE A 13 -0.06 3.00 6.00
CA ILE A 13 1.24 2.38 5.77
C ILE A 13 2.23 3.07 6.71
N LYS A 14 2.86 2.31 7.61
CA LYS A 14 3.77 2.86 8.61
C LYS A 14 5.05 2.06 8.69
N GLY A 15 6.15 2.76 8.95
CA GLY A 15 7.44 2.16 9.24
C GLY A 15 8.27 1.87 8.00
N HIS A 16 9.38 1.19 8.25
CA HIS A 16 10.34 0.78 7.22
C HIS A 16 10.53 -0.73 7.32
N ALA A 17 10.77 -1.38 6.20
CA ALA A 17 10.93 -2.83 6.18
C ALA A 17 12.11 -3.30 7.04
N GLY A 18 13.19 -2.53 7.09
CA GLY A 18 14.37 -2.89 7.86
C GLY A 18 15.12 -4.07 7.27
N TYR A 19 14.92 -4.35 5.98
CA TYR A 19 15.57 -5.45 5.29
C TYR A 19 17.01 -5.12 4.93
N ALA A 20 17.27 -3.86 4.53
CA ALA A 20 18.58 -3.38 4.15
C ALA A 20 18.63 -1.85 4.35
N PRO A 21 19.81 -1.21 4.24
CA PRO A 21 19.91 0.24 4.33
C PRO A 21 19.06 0.95 3.28
N HIS A 22 18.71 2.20 3.57
CA HIS A 22 17.93 3.03 2.65
C HIS A 22 18.59 3.06 1.26
N GLY A 23 17.76 2.89 0.22
CA GLY A 23 18.22 2.82 -1.17
C GLY A 23 18.61 1.42 -1.63
N GLN A 24 18.71 0.45 -0.71
CA GLN A 24 19.06 -0.94 -1.00
C GLN A 24 17.99 -1.92 -0.51
N ASP A 25 16.89 -1.42 0.05
CA ASP A 25 15.84 -2.25 0.62
C ASP A 25 14.84 -2.67 -0.46
N ILE A 26 14.99 -3.91 -0.94
CA ILE A 26 14.13 -4.47 -1.98
C ILE A 26 12.70 -4.69 -1.48
N VAL A 27 12.51 -4.87 -0.17
CA VAL A 27 11.17 -5.08 0.42
C VAL A 27 10.42 -3.76 0.42
N CYS A 28 11.06 -2.67 0.85
CA CYS A 28 10.48 -1.32 0.74
C CYS A 28 10.13 -0.98 -0.71
N ALA A 29 11.04 -1.28 -1.65
CA ALA A 29 10.81 -1.01 -3.07
C ALA A 29 9.62 -1.80 -3.61
N ALA A 30 9.50 -3.07 -3.23
CA ALA A 30 8.40 -3.92 -3.66
C ALA A 30 7.05 -3.38 -3.16
N VAL A 31 6.95 -3.05 -1.87
CA VAL A 31 5.73 -2.48 -1.30
C VAL A 31 5.40 -1.16 -1.97
N SER A 32 6.37 -0.27 -2.13
CA SER A 32 6.16 1.03 -2.77
C SER A 32 5.67 0.90 -4.21
N THR A 33 6.22 -0.04 -4.97
CA THR A 33 5.81 -0.29 -6.36
C THR A 33 4.36 -0.73 -6.42
N LEU A 34 3.95 -1.65 -5.56
CA LEU A 34 2.56 -2.12 -5.53
C LEU A 34 1.59 -0.99 -5.16
N VAL A 35 1.93 -0.21 -4.15
CA VAL A 35 1.07 0.89 -3.69
C VAL A 35 0.97 1.97 -4.78
N GLN A 36 2.07 2.36 -5.39
CA GLN A 36 2.06 3.35 -6.46
C GLN A 36 1.34 2.85 -7.70
N THR A 37 1.46 1.57 -8.02
CA THR A 37 0.72 0.96 -9.12
C THR A 37 -0.79 1.02 -8.86
N PHE A 38 -1.22 0.75 -7.64
CA PHE A 38 -2.62 0.89 -7.26
C PHE A 38 -3.11 2.32 -7.48
N LEU A 39 -2.38 3.31 -6.97
CA LEU A 39 -2.77 4.72 -7.10
C LEU A 39 -2.86 5.15 -8.57
N ALA A 40 -1.87 4.82 -9.36
CA ALA A 40 -1.84 5.14 -10.79
C ALA A 40 -2.96 4.41 -11.55
N SER A 41 -3.22 3.17 -11.19
CA SER A 41 -4.27 2.36 -11.83
C SER A 41 -5.67 2.92 -11.54
N VAL A 42 -5.92 3.34 -10.31
CA VAL A 42 -7.21 3.99 -9.98
C VAL A 42 -7.40 5.24 -10.81
N GLU A 43 -6.37 6.08 -10.92
CA GLU A 43 -6.42 7.31 -11.71
C GLU A 43 -6.67 7.03 -13.20
N GLU A 44 -5.96 6.06 -13.78
CA GLU A 44 -6.05 5.78 -15.22
C GLU A 44 -7.26 4.95 -15.61
N LEU A 45 -7.68 4.03 -14.76
CA LEU A 45 -8.64 3.00 -15.13
C LEU A 45 -10.03 3.19 -14.53
N THR A 46 -10.20 4.18 -13.67
CA THR A 46 -11.48 4.48 -13.01
C THR A 46 -11.72 5.98 -12.95
N ALA A 47 -12.94 6.36 -12.57
CA ALA A 47 -13.28 7.75 -12.26
C ALA A 47 -13.28 8.02 -10.76
N ASP A 48 -12.82 7.06 -9.96
CA ASP A 48 -12.82 7.17 -8.51
C ASP A 48 -11.84 8.23 -8.02
N GLU A 49 -12.23 8.90 -6.95
CA GLU A 49 -11.38 9.88 -6.27
C GLU A 49 -10.80 9.26 -5.01
N ILE A 50 -9.49 9.37 -4.86
CA ILE A 50 -8.78 8.95 -3.65
C ILE A 50 -7.89 10.08 -3.17
N ALA A 51 -7.75 10.20 -1.86
CA ALA A 51 -6.87 11.19 -1.23
C ALA A 51 -5.64 10.46 -0.67
N VAL A 52 -4.48 11.07 -0.80
CA VAL A 52 -3.22 10.50 -0.31
C VAL A 52 -2.58 11.46 0.66
N THR A 53 -2.16 10.94 1.81
CA THR A 53 -1.41 11.70 2.81
C THR A 53 0.02 11.18 2.84
N TYR A 54 0.96 12.11 2.88
CA TYR A 54 2.39 11.79 2.90
C TYR A 54 2.98 12.12 4.26
N ASN A 55 4.00 11.36 4.67
CA ASN A 55 4.76 11.68 5.88
C ASN A 55 5.79 12.80 5.57
N PRO A 56 6.48 13.32 6.60
CA PRO A 56 7.46 14.40 6.38
C PRO A 56 8.60 14.05 5.43
N GLN A 57 8.88 12.75 5.22
CA GLN A 57 9.90 12.27 4.30
C GLN A 57 9.37 12.10 2.87
N GLY A 58 8.11 12.46 2.62
CA GLY A 58 7.50 12.35 1.30
C GLY A 58 7.01 10.97 0.92
N GLN A 59 6.95 10.03 1.87
CA GLN A 59 6.45 8.68 1.63
C GLN A 59 4.95 8.63 1.88
N ILE A 60 4.24 7.75 1.16
CA ILE A 60 2.81 7.56 1.34
C ILE A 60 2.54 7.00 2.73
N GLN A 61 1.72 7.72 3.51
CA GLN A 61 1.34 7.35 4.85
C GLN A 61 -0.06 6.75 4.91
N SER A 62 -0.98 7.30 4.12
CA SER A 62 -2.38 6.89 4.15
C SER A 62 -3.05 7.18 2.82
N ILE A 63 -3.97 6.31 2.44
CA ILE A 63 -4.82 6.45 1.27
C ILE A 63 -6.26 6.40 1.77
N GLN A 64 -7.05 7.45 1.47
CA GLN A 64 -8.44 7.56 1.93
C GLN A 64 -9.38 7.66 0.74
N TYR A 65 -10.58 7.09 0.89
CA TYR A 65 -11.66 7.15 -0.09
C TYR A 65 -13.00 7.02 0.63
N GLU A 66 -14.06 7.57 0.04
CA GLU A 66 -15.40 7.41 0.61
C GLU A 66 -16.04 6.12 0.12
N HIS A 67 -15.94 5.86 -1.18
CA HIS A 67 -16.52 4.70 -1.81
C HIS A 67 -15.67 4.31 -3.02
N LEU A 68 -15.45 3.03 -3.20
CA LEU A 68 -14.77 2.50 -4.38
C LEU A 68 -15.78 1.86 -5.32
N SER A 69 -15.68 2.17 -6.62
CA SER A 69 -16.41 1.46 -7.65
C SER A 69 -16.00 -0.02 -7.67
N GLU A 70 -16.78 -0.87 -8.30
CA GLU A 70 -16.40 -2.29 -8.44
C GLU A 70 -15.02 -2.44 -9.09
N ARG A 71 -14.73 -1.61 -10.10
CA ARG A 71 -13.43 -1.66 -10.79
C ARG A 71 -12.29 -1.27 -9.87
N ALA A 72 -12.44 -0.19 -9.09
CA ALA A 72 -11.44 0.22 -8.13
C ALA A 72 -11.29 -0.78 -6.99
N GLN A 73 -12.39 -1.43 -6.57
CA GLN A 73 -12.33 -2.47 -5.55
C GLN A 73 -11.51 -3.67 -6.00
N VAL A 74 -11.62 -4.07 -7.27
CA VAL A 74 -10.78 -5.14 -7.82
C VAL A 74 -9.30 -4.74 -7.78
N LEU A 75 -9.00 -3.47 -8.10
CA LEU A 75 -7.63 -2.97 -8.02
C LEU A 75 -7.08 -2.99 -6.59
N GLU A 76 -7.91 -2.62 -5.61
CA GLU A 76 -7.52 -2.69 -4.20
C GLU A 76 -7.30 -4.13 -3.75
N ASP A 77 -8.20 -5.03 -4.13
CA ASP A 77 -8.06 -6.46 -3.81
C ASP A 77 -6.77 -7.03 -4.43
N ALA A 78 -6.45 -6.66 -5.67
CA ALA A 78 -5.22 -7.06 -6.33
C ALA A 78 -3.97 -6.51 -5.60
N LEU A 79 -4.02 -5.27 -5.13
CA LEU A 79 -2.96 -4.70 -4.30
C LEU A 79 -2.69 -5.59 -3.09
N PHE A 80 -3.75 -5.99 -2.37
CA PHE A 80 -3.59 -6.81 -1.17
C PHE A 80 -3.18 -8.25 -1.47
N VAL A 81 -3.54 -8.82 -2.61
CA VAL A 81 -2.96 -10.09 -3.06
C VAL A 81 -1.43 -9.97 -3.16
N GLY A 82 -0.94 -8.90 -3.80
CA GLY A 82 0.51 -8.66 -3.92
C GLY A 82 1.18 -8.40 -2.58
N LEU A 83 0.56 -7.58 -1.72
CA LEU A 83 1.11 -7.28 -0.40
C LEU A 83 1.18 -8.53 0.48
N HIS A 84 0.21 -9.42 0.43
CA HIS A 84 0.25 -10.68 1.16
C HIS A 84 1.37 -11.60 0.65
N LEU A 85 1.65 -11.61 -0.65
CA LEU A 85 2.78 -12.38 -1.18
C LEU A 85 4.10 -11.86 -0.60
N ILE A 86 4.25 -10.55 -0.48
CA ILE A 86 5.46 -9.96 0.11
C ILE A 86 5.53 -10.27 1.61
N ALA A 87 4.42 -10.10 2.33
CA ALA A 87 4.39 -10.37 3.77
C ALA A 87 4.68 -11.84 4.08
N ASP A 88 4.20 -12.76 3.27
CA ASP A 88 4.46 -14.19 3.44
C ASP A 88 5.93 -14.54 3.19
N SER A 89 6.56 -13.84 2.24
CA SER A 89 7.98 -14.04 1.92
C SER A 89 8.92 -13.36 2.91
N TYR A 90 8.48 -12.25 3.50
CA TYR A 90 9.29 -11.43 4.41
C TYR A 90 8.52 -11.10 5.70
N PRO A 91 8.12 -12.12 6.48
CA PRO A 91 7.24 -11.91 7.65
C PRO A 91 7.87 -11.09 8.78
N ALA A 92 9.21 -11.01 8.81
CA ALA A 92 9.91 -10.16 9.78
C ALA A 92 9.93 -8.69 9.36
N ASN A 93 9.55 -8.37 8.13
CA ASN A 93 9.73 -7.05 7.54
C ASN A 93 8.42 -6.37 7.15
N VAL A 94 7.35 -7.16 6.93
CA VAL A 94 6.04 -6.64 6.53
C VAL A 94 4.94 -7.35 7.28
N ARG A 95 4.01 -6.58 7.83
CA ARG A 95 2.83 -7.10 8.51
C ARG A 95 1.58 -6.41 7.98
N ILE A 96 0.54 -7.20 7.70
CA ILE A 96 -0.74 -6.69 7.24
C ILE A 96 -1.77 -6.92 8.34
N VAL A 97 -2.50 -5.86 8.68
CA VAL A 97 -3.56 -5.88 9.68
C VAL A 97 -4.85 -5.46 9.00
N GLN A 98 -5.92 -6.21 9.25
CA GLN A 98 -7.26 -5.84 8.78
C GLN A 98 -8.11 -5.46 9.96
N ALA A 99 -8.76 -4.32 9.82
CA ALA A 99 -9.67 -3.82 10.85
C ALA A 99 -11.07 -4.43 10.69
#